data_36e932739e257b1b41dd4b40e8005a73
#
_entry.id   36e932739e257b1b41dd4b40e8005a73
#
_cell.length_a   1.000
_cell.length_b   1.000
_cell.length_c   1.000
_cell.angle_alpha   90.00
_cell.angle_beta   90.00
_cell.angle_gamma   90.00
#
_symmetry.space_group_name_H-M   'P 1'
#
loop_
_entity.id
_entity.type
_entity.pdbx_description
1 polymer ?
#
loop_
_entity_poly.entity_id
_entity_poly.type
_entity_poly.pdbx_seq_one_letter_code
_entity_poly.pdbx_strand_id
1 'polypeptide(L)'
;MTISIKSFLIVSESCTKKLNLEKLTLIIVQVLLYYEEMKGAYVMCGFVGCMTDVEKNNESNCKDKIKEMNDMIVHRGPDDEGYFEDKNITMGFRRLSIIDLEGGHQPLSYDNGRYWMTFNGEIYNYIELRQSLIEDGYEFKTDSDSEVILGMYAKYKEKCLVYFRGMFGFVIWDKQEETLFCARDQFGIKPFY
;
A
#
# COMPACT_ATOMS: atom_id res chain seq x y z
N MET A 1 -18.75 14.62 -7.46
CA MET A 1 -18.48 13.27 -6.95
C MET A 1 -17.41 13.42 -5.88
N THR A 2 -17.72 13.10 -4.63
CA THR A 2 -16.81 13.37 -3.52
C THR A 2 -16.01 12.11 -3.26
N ILE A 3 -14.73 12.12 -3.63
CA ILE A 3 -13.81 11.03 -3.32
C ILE A 3 -13.51 11.10 -1.82
N SER A 4 -13.80 10.04 -1.10
CA SER A 4 -13.56 9.97 0.34
C SER A 4 -12.25 9.25 0.61
N ILE A 5 -11.24 9.99 1.11
CA ILE A 5 -10.11 9.36 1.79
C ILE A 5 -10.61 9.01 3.18
N LYS A 6 -11.02 7.76 3.37
CA LYS A 6 -11.33 7.24 4.70
C LYS A 6 -10.01 6.92 5.40
N SER A 7 -9.59 7.86 6.25
CA SER A 7 -8.63 7.66 7.33
C SER A 7 -7.16 7.53 6.94
N PHE A 8 -6.41 8.57 7.18
CA PHE A 8 -4.99 8.46 7.50
C PHE A 8 -4.92 7.99 8.97
N LEU A 9 -4.89 6.69 9.21
CA LEU A 9 -4.69 6.16 10.54
C LEU A 9 -3.20 5.87 10.75
N ILE A 10 -2.49 6.88 11.23
CA ILE A 10 -1.33 6.60 12.06
C ILE A 10 -1.92 6.06 13.37
N VAL A 11 -1.57 4.84 13.76
CA VAL A 11 -1.93 4.29 15.07
C VAL A 11 -1.07 4.97 16.14
N SER A 12 -1.17 6.29 16.24
CA SER A 12 -0.76 7.10 17.37
C SER A 12 -1.79 8.21 17.51
N GLU A 13 -2.26 8.45 18.71
CA GLU A 13 -3.33 9.40 19.07
C GLU A 13 -3.10 10.86 18.64
N SER A 14 -2.03 11.20 17.93
CA SER A 14 -1.61 12.57 17.71
C SER A 14 -1.71 13.13 16.29
N CYS A 15 -2.24 12.40 15.31
CA CYS A 15 -2.29 12.94 13.93
C CYS A 15 -3.55 12.58 13.13
N THR A 16 -4.68 13.15 13.53
CA THR A 16 -5.86 13.24 12.66
C THR A 16 -5.84 14.56 11.91
N LYS A 17 -5.19 14.65 10.76
CA LYS A 17 -5.40 15.75 9.82
C LYS A 17 -6.52 15.36 8.85
N LYS A 18 -7.70 15.97 9.00
CA LYS A 18 -8.70 16.05 7.92
C LYS A 18 -8.11 16.91 6.80
N LEU A 19 -7.71 16.27 5.71
CA LEU A 19 -7.32 16.98 4.50
C LEU A 19 -8.58 17.41 3.74
N ASN A 20 -8.71 18.70 3.49
CA ASN A 20 -9.79 19.27 2.69
C ASN A 20 -9.44 19.07 1.20
N LEU A 21 -10.20 18.22 0.51
CA LEU A 21 -9.86 17.63 -0.79
C LEU A 21 -10.25 18.46 -2.01
N GLU A 22 -10.65 19.71 -1.84
CA GLU A 22 -11.13 20.52 -2.98
C GLU A 22 -10.06 20.87 -4.03
N LYS A 23 -8.78 20.57 -3.80
CA LYS A 23 -7.67 20.96 -4.72
C LYS A 23 -6.47 20.00 -4.77
N LEU A 24 -6.53 18.77 -4.31
CA LEU A 24 -5.30 17.97 -4.12
C LEU A 24 -5.15 16.82 -5.11
N THR A 25 -4.04 16.86 -5.86
CA THR A 25 -3.34 15.67 -6.29
C THR A 25 -2.61 15.12 -5.06
N LEU A 26 -3.05 14.02 -4.49
CA LEU A 26 -2.36 13.37 -3.37
C LEU A 26 -1.25 12.49 -3.94
N ILE A 27 -0.01 12.83 -3.63
CA ILE A 27 1.16 12.02 -3.96
C ILE A 27 1.58 11.28 -2.69
N ILE A 28 1.53 9.96 -2.74
CA ILE A 28 1.99 9.10 -1.66
C ILE A 28 3.35 8.54 -2.05
N VAL A 29 4.37 8.81 -1.24
CA VAL A 29 5.72 8.33 -1.50
C VAL A 29 6.26 7.64 -0.28
N GLN A 30 6.66 6.39 -0.45
CA GLN A 30 7.44 5.69 0.55
C GLN A 30 8.93 5.79 0.20
N VAL A 31 9.57 6.93 0.52
CA VAL A 31 11.00 7.16 0.30
C VAL A 31 11.72 7.32 1.63
N LEU A 32 12.79 6.57 1.83
CA LEU A 32 13.82 6.89 2.82
C LEU A 32 14.83 7.82 2.16
N LEU A 33 14.77 9.12 2.46
CA LEU A 33 15.73 10.13 2.03
C LEU A 33 17.00 10.12 2.91
N TYR A 34 17.57 8.96 3.20
CA TYR A 34 18.83 8.88 3.93
C TYR A 34 19.82 8.02 3.15
N TYR A 35 20.44 8.62 2.13
CA TYR A 35 21.31 7.86 1.22
C TYR A 35 22.82 8.03 1.45
N GLU A 36 23.29 9.00 2.21
CA GLU A 36 24.73 9.29 2.23
C GLU A 36 25.55 8.71 3.39
N GLU A 37 24.97 8.16 4.45
CA GLU A 37 25.76 7.72 5.61
C GLU A 37 25.69 6.23 5.98
N MET A 38 24.87 5.42 5.31
CA MET A 38 24.78 3.99 5.63
C MET A 38 25.36 3.11 4.53
N LYS A 39 26.66 2.92 4.53
CA LYS A 39 27.33 1.77 3.88
C LYS A 39 26.86 0.48 4.56
N GLY A 40 25.77 -0.09 4.07
CA GLY A 40 25.07 -1.24 4.65
C GLY A 40 23.56 -1.03 4.71
N ALA A 41 23.02 -0.15 3.89
CA ALA A 41 21.59 0.13 3.82
C ALA A 41 20.79 -1.16 3.58
N TYR A 42 19.88 -1.47 4.48
CA TYR A 42 18.88 -2.50 4.27
C TYR A 42 18.06 -2.13 3.03
N VAL A 43 18.32 -2.84 1.95
CA VAL A 43 17.52 -2.75 0.72
C VAL A 43 16.16 -3.35 1.05
N MET A 44 15.09 -2.63 0.76
CA MET A 44 13.73 -3.02 1.11
C MET A 44 12.80 -2.51 0.03
N CYS A 45 11.70 -3.22 -0.23
CA CYS A 45 10.65 -2.79 -1.16
C CYS A 45 10.26 -1.32 -0.98
N GLY A 46 9.73 -0.72 -2.02
CA GLY A 46 9.18 0.63 -1.98
C GLY A 46 7.96 0.75 -2.87
N PHE A 47 7.10 1.71 -2.58
CA PHE A 47 5.96 2.02 -3.43
C PHE A 47 5.71 3.52 -3.54
N VAL A 48 5.02 3.89 -4.59
CA VAL A 48 4.58 5.24 -4.89
C VAL A 48 3.12 5.21 -5.31
N GLY A 49 2.38 6.29 -5.08
CA GLY A 49 0.99 6.40 -5.49
C GLY A 49 0.59 7.84 -5.80
N CYS A 50 -0.28 8.01 -6.76
CA CYS A 50 -0.88 9.29 -7.12
C CYS A 50 -2.39 9.13 -7.23
N MET A 51 -3.13 9.99 -6.54
CA MET A 51 -4.58 10.07 -6.61
C MET A 51 -4.97 11.43 -7.18
N THR A 52 -5.85 11.44 -8.17
CA THR A 52 -6.29 12.66 -8.86
C THR A 52 -7.81 12.77 -8.91
N ASP A 53 -8.30 14.00 -8.94
CA ASP A 53 -9.69 14.28 -9.28
C ASP A 53 -9.82 14.36 -10.81
N VAL A 54 -10.52 13.41 -11.40
CA VAL A 54 -10.68 13.26 -12.87
C VAL A 54 -11.31 14.48 -13.51
N GLU A 55 -12.15 15.22 -12.80
CA GLU A 55 -12.82 16.40 -13.36
C GLU A 55 -11.87 17.59 -13.62
N LYS A 56 -10.67 17.57 -13.05
CA LYS A 56 -9.78 18.75 -13.02
C LYS A 56 -8.41 18.58 -13.66
N ASN A 57 -7.97 17.35 -13.97
CA ASN A 57 -6.60 17.14 -14.43
C ASN A 57 -6.51 16.16 -15.61
N ASN A 58 -5.59 16.45 -16.52
CA ASN A 58 -5.23 15.55 -17.61
C ASN A 58 -4.69 14.20 -17.05
N GLU A 59 -5.41 13.12 -17.29
CA GLU A 59 -5.05 11.74 -16.88
C GLU A 59 -3.62 11.32 -17.28
N SER A 60 -3.09 11.85 -18.37
CA SER A 60 -1.75 11.54 -18.88
C SER A 60 -0.61 11.91 -17.92
N ASN A 61 -0.83 12.83 -16.99
CA ASN A 61 0.23 13.38 -16.16
C ASN A 61 0.55 12.53 -14.90
N CYS A 62 -0.41 11.70 -14.41
CA CYS A 62 -0.16 10.87 -13.22
C CYS A 62 0.65 9.61 -13.54
N LYS A 63 0.33 8.96 -14.63
CA LYS A 63 1.02 7.72 -15.03
C LYS A 63 2.52 7.95 -15.28
N ASP A 64 2.85 8.97 -16.06
CA ASP A 64 4.24 9.31 -16.35
C ASP A 64 5.00 9.69 -15.08
N LYS A 65 4.39 10.49 -14.20
CA LYS A 65 4.98 10.86 -12.90
C LYS A 65 5.19 9.65 -12.00
N ILE A 66 4.22 8.74 -11.93
CA ILE A 66 4.37 7.51 -11.12
C ILE A 66 5.50 6.64 -11.66
N LYS A 67 5.66 6.56 -12.98
CA LYS A 67 6.78 5.84 -13.57
C LYS A 67 8.12 6.48 -13.20
N GLU A 68 8.25 7.79 -13.38
CA GLU A 68 9.46 8.52 -12.98
C GLU A 68 9.77 8.34 -11.49
N MET A 69 8.76 8.46 -10.61
CA MET A 69 8.93 8.26 -9.16
C MET A 69 9.31 6.82 -8.81
N ASN A 70 8.70 5.84 -9.49
CA ASN A 70 9.01 4.43 -9.29
C ASN A 70 10.45 4.10 -9.75
N ASP A 71 10.93 4.76 -10.80
CA ASP A 71 12.32 4.65 -11.28
C ASP A 71 13.32 5.28 -10.29
N MET A 72 12.95 6.34 -9.58
CA MET A 72 13.79 6.93 -8.52
C MET A 72 14.02 5.99 -7.34
N ILE A 73 13.11 5.04 -7.08
CA ILE A 73 13.22 4.09 -5.98
C ILE A 73 13.69 2.69 -6.41
N VAL A 74 14.24 2.51 -7.61
CA VAL A 74 14.83 1.24 -8.10
C VAL A 74 15.83 0.66 -7.11
N HIS A 75 16.63 1.49 -6.45
CA HIS A 75 17.62 1.07 -5.46
C HIS A 75 17.00 0.35 -4.24
N ARG A 76 15.71 0.51 -3.99
CA ARG A 76 14.99 -0.18 -2.90
C ARG A 76 14.53 -1.57 -3.29
N GLY A 77 14.14 -1.76 -4.54
CA GLY A 77 13.62 -3.01 -5.07
C GLY A 77 14.01 -3.19 -6.53
N PRO A 78 15.24 -3.68 -6.78
CA PRO A 78 15.75 -3.80 -8.14
C PRO A 78 15.21 -5.02 -8.89
N ASP A 79 14.58 -5.99 -8.20
CA ASP A 79 14.29 -7.31 -8.75
C ASP A 79 13.01 -7.36 -9.58
N ASP A 80 12.00 -6.55 -9.20
CA ASP A 80 10.71 -6.53 -9.91
C ASP A 80 10.03 -5.16 -9.76
N GLU A 81 9.14 -4.85 -10.70
CA GLU A 81 8.30 -3.67 -10.67
C GLU A 81 6.86 -4.03 -11.04
N GLY A 82 5.91 -3.28 -10.48
CA GLY A 82 4.52 -3.44 -10.82
C GLY A 82 3.76 -2.13 -10.80
N TYR A 83 2.69 -2.09 -11.58
CA TYR A 83 1.83 -0.92 -11.69
C TYR A 83 0.36 -1.33 -11.64
N PHE A 84 -0.44 -0.46 -11.06
CA PHE A 84 -1.90 -0.54 -11.12
C PHE A 84 -2.46 0.84 -11.44
N GLU A 85 -3.45 0.89 -12.29
CA GLU A 85 -4.11 2.12 -12.72
C GLU A 85 -5.62 1.93 -12.68
N ASP A 86 -6.31 2.89 -12.09
CA ASP A 86 -7.77 3.02 -12.14
C ASP A 86 -8.10 4.51 -12.34
N LYS A 87 -9.38 4.86 -12.51
CA LYS A 87 -9.85 6.22 -12.85
C LYS A 87 -9.15 7.34 -12.08
N ASN A 88 -9.00 7.15 -10.77
CA ASN A 88 -8.58 8.20 -9.84
C ASN A 88 -7.25 7.91 -9.17
N ILE A 89 -6.63 6.75 -9.44
CA ILE A 89 -5.42 6.33 -8.76
C ILE A 89 -4.47 5.62 -9.71
N THR A 90 -3.18 5.89 -9.53
CA THR A 90 -2.10 5.12 -10.11
C THR A 90 -1.13 4.73 -8.99
N MET A 91 -0.77 3.46 -8.91
CA MET A 91 0.19 2.92 -7.94
C MET A 91 1.36 2.27 -8.66
N GLY A 92 2.56 2.46 -8.14
CA GLY A 92 3.79 1.81 -8.57
C GLY A 92 4.48 1.11 -7.39
N PHE A 93 5.14 0.00 -7.67
CA PHE A 93 5.84 -0.82 -6.68
C PHE A 93 7.19 -1.26 -7.19
N ARG A 94 8.20 -1.28 -6.31
CA ARG A 94 9.52 -1.87 -6.53
C ARG A 94 9.77 -2.94 -5.50
N ARG A 95 10.14 -4.13 -5.97
CA ARG A 95 10.32 -5.33 -5.17
C ARG A 95 11.78 -5.65 -4.94
N LEU A 96 12.09 -5.96 -3.71
CA LEU A 96 13.26 -6.75 -3.34
C LEU A 96 12.79 -8.17 -2.99
N SER A 97 13.22 -9.14 -3.76
CA SER A 97 12.83 -10.55 -3.61
C SER A 97 13.77 -11.25 -2.63
N ILE A 98 13.42 -11.22 -1.33
CA ILE A 98 14.18 -11.93 -0.29
C ILE A 98 13.60 -13.32 -0.04
N ILE A 99 12.29 -13.46 -0.09
CA ILE A 99 11.52 -14.68 0.15
C ILE A 99 10.37 -14.72 -0.86
N ASP A 100 10.02 -15.91 -1.35
CA ASP A 100 8.93 -16.16 -2.29
C ASP A 100 9.05 -15.43 -3.64
N LEU A 101 9.78 -16.06 -4.56
CA LEU A 101 10.01 -15.53 -5.92
C LEU A 101 8.73 -15.51 -6.77
N GLU A 102 7.73 -16.34 -6.49
CA GLU A 102 6.54 -16.49 -7.35
C GLU A 102 5.28 -15.77 -6.84
N GLY A 103 5.10 -15.58 -5.53
CA GLY A 103 3.83 -15.07 -4.95
C GLY A 103 3.80 -13.60 -4.55
N GLY A 104 4.92 -12.89 -4.58
CA GLY A 104 5.03 -11.53 -4.02
C GLY A 104 4.89 -10.38 -5.01
N HIS A 105 4.35 -10.60 -6.21
CA HIS A 105 4.13 -9.51 -7.18
C HIS A 105 3.09 -8.51 -6.66
N GLN A 106 3.42 -7.22 -6.73
CA GLN A 106 2.55 -6.13 -6.31
C GLN A 106 2.51 -5.04 -7.40
N PRO A 107 1.42 -4.26 -7.50
CA PRO A 107 0.23 -4.23 -6.61
C PRO A 107 -0.57 -5.54 -6.63
N LEU A 108 -0.94 -6.04 -5.45
CA LEU A 108 -1.69 -7.27 -5.27
C LEU A 108 -3.19 -7.00 -5.28
N SER A 109 -3.97 -7.89 -5.93
CA SER A 109 -5.43 -7.79 -5.93
C SER A 109 -6.10 -8.90 -5.11
N TYR A 110 -7.28 -8.59 -4.56
CA TYR A 110 -8.12 -9.52 -3.80
C TYR A 110 -9.60 -9.30 -4.10
N ASP A 111 -10.45 -10.30 -3.78
CA ASP A 111 -11.90 -10.25 -3.99
C ASP A 111 -12.26 -9.88 -5.44
N ASN A 112 -11.85 -10.74 -6.38
CA ASN A 112 -12.09 -10.56 -7.82
C ASN A 112 -11.64 -9.19 -8.36
N GLY A 113 -10.56 -8.63 -7.81
CA GLY A 113 -10.00 -7.36 -8.24
C GLY A 113 -10.73 -6.13 -7.67
N ARG A 114 -11.55 -6.31 -6.63
CA ARG A 114 -12.15 -5.20 -5.88
C ARG A 114 -11.11 -4.39 -5.13
N TYR A 115 -10.23 -5.08 -4.38
CA TYR A 115 -9.17 -4.46 -3.59
C TYR A 115 -7.84 -4.56 -4.31
N TRP A 116 -7.09 -3.46 -4.32
CA TRP A 116 -5.73 -3.41 -4.82
C TRP A 116 -4.82 -2.78 -3.79
N MET A 117 -3.67 -3.39 -3.54
CA MET A 117 -2.76 -2.98 -2.47
C MET A 117 -1.31 -2.92 -2.93
N THR A 118 -0.60 -1.91 -2.41
CA THR A 118 0.86 -1.91 -2.30
C THR A 118 1.24 -1.96 -0.82
N PHE A 119 2.21 -2.81 -0.49
CA PHE A 119 2.63 -3.10 0.87
C PHE A 119 4.15 -3.22 0.95
N ASN A 120 4.73 -2.56 1.94
CA ASN A 120 6.10 -2.77 2.35
C ASN A 120 6.15 -3.04 3.84
N GLY A 121 6.54 -4.24 4.23
CA GLY A 121 6.56 -4.63 5.62
C GLY A 121 6.55 -6.12 5.83
N GLU A 122 6.14 -6.51 7.02
CA GLU A 122 5.94 -7.89 7.42
C GLU A 122 4.90 -7.95 8.55
N ILE A 123 3.90 -8.82 8.41
CA ILE A 123 2.90 -9.12 9.43
C ILE A 123 3.28 -10.42 10.12
N TYR A 124 3.89 -10.35 11.28
CA TYR A 124 4.47 -11.52 11.97
C TYR A 124 3.46 -12.59 12.35
N ASN A 125 2.22 -12.21 12.63
CA ASN A 125 1.14 -13.12 13.01
C ASN A 125 0.18 -13.45 11.85
N TYR A 126 0.68 -13.40 10.60
CA TYR A 126 -0.16 -13.64 9.43
C TYR A 126 -0.69 -15.06 9.34
N ILE A 127 0.05 -16.07 9.84
CA ILE A 127 -0.36 -17.48 9.81
C ILE A 127 -1.64 -17.68 10.63
N GLU A 128 -1.68 -17.15 11.85
CA GLU A 128 -2.84 -17.25 12.73
C GLU A 128 -4.05 -16.49 12.17
N LEU A 129 -3.80 -15.30 11.61
CA LEU A 129 -4.86 -14.49 10.98
C LEU A 129 -5.41 -15.19 9.73
N ARG A 130 -4.54 -15.78 8.91
CA ARG A 130 -4.93 -16.56 7.73
C ARG A 130 -5.81 -17.74 8.11
N GLN A 131 -5.41 -18.52 9.13
CA GLN A 131 -6.18 -19.65 9.59
C GLN A 131 -7.59 -19.24 10.04
N SER A 132 -7.69 -18.17 10.83
CA SER A 132 -8.99 -17.62 11.26
C SER A 132 -9.86 -17.17 10.10
N LEU A 133 -9.27 -16.57 9.06
CA LEU A 133 -10.02 -16.15 7.87
C LEU A 133 -10.50 -17.34 7.05
N ILE A 134 -9.71 -18.41 6.93
CA ILE A 134 -10.11 -19.66 6.26
C ILE A 134 -11.30 -20.30 6.98
N GLU A 135 -11.30 -20.33 8.30
CA GLU A 135 -12.42 -20.82 9.11
C GLU A 135 -13.71 -20.00 8.91
N ASP A 136 -13.56 -18.71 8.57
CA ASP A 136 -14.67 -17.83 8.20
C ASP A 136 -15.06 -17.89 6.71
N GLY A 137 -14.43 -18.78 5.92
CA GLY A 137 -14.75 -19.01 4.51
C GLY A 137 -14.03 -18.10 3.52
N TYR A 138 -12.94 -17.42 3.94
CA TYR A 138 -12.09 -16.65 3.03
C TYR A 138 -11.11 -17.55 2.30
N GLU A 139 -10.89 -17.27 1.01
CA GLU A 139 -9.98 -18.03 0.15
C GLU A 139 -8.71 -17.20 -0.13
N PHE A 140 -7.58 -17.91 -0.25
CA PHE A 140 -6.27 -17.34 -0.54
C PHE A 140 -5.62 -18.07 -1.71
N LYS A 141 -4.92 -17.34 -2.55
CA LYS A 141 -4.18 -17.87 -3.71
C LYS A 141 -2.69 -18.01 -3.42
N THR A 142 -2.18 -17.29 -2.43
CA THR A 142 -0.78 -17.28 -2.03
C THR A 142 -0.65 -17.60 -0.55
N ASP A 143 0.57 -17.86 -0.11
CA ASP A 143 0.90 -18.02 1.31
C ASP A 143 1.48 -16.73 1.91
N SER A 144 1.34 -15.58 1.21
CA SER A 144 1.93 -14.32 1.62
C SER A 144 1.10 -13.62 2.72
N ASP A 145 1.78 -12.88 3.58
CA ASP A 145 1.17 -11.99 4.56
C ASP A 145 0.41 -10.82 3.89
N SER A 146 0.86 -10.42 2.71
CA SER A 146 0.21 -9.38 1.90
C SER A 146 -1.24 -9.73 1.57
N GLU A 147 -1.51 -10.96 1.16
CA GLU A 147 -2.88 -11.39 0.86
C GLU A 147 -3.74 -11.47 2.13
N VAL A 148 -3.13 -11.82 3.27
CA VAL A 148 -3.81 -11.81 4.57
C VAL A 148 -4.24 -10.41 4.98
N ILE A 149 -3.43 -9.36 4.72
CA ILE A 149 -3.83 -7.98 4.95
C ILE A 149 -5.12 -7.66 4.19
N LEU A 150 -5.20 -8.04 2.91
CA LEU A 150 -6.39 -7.80 2.08
C LEU A 150 -7.62 -8.58 2.59
N GLY A 151 -7.46 -9.83 2.99
CA GLY A 151 -8.53 -10.63 3.60
C GLY A 151 -9.04 -10.02 4.92
N MET A 152 -8.14 -9.56 5.77
CA MET A 152 -8.49 -8.85 7.00
C MET A 152 -9.19 -7.52 6.73
N TYR A 153 -8.76 -6.77 5.72
CA TYR A 153 -9.43 -5.53 5.32
C TYR A 153 -10.81 -5.80 4.71
N ALA A 154 -10.96 -6.84 3.90
CA ALA A 154 -12.26 -7.25 3.36
C ALA A 154 -13.27 -7.52 4.49
N LYS A 155 -12.83 -8.17 5.58
CA LYS A 155 -13.66 -8.54 6.72
C LYS A 155 -13.92 -7.38 7.70
N TYR A 156 -12.88 -6.66 8.09
CA TYR A 156 -12.92 -5.72 9.22
C TYR A 156 -12.77 -4.26 8.83
N LYS A 157 -12.50 -3.97 7.55
CA LYS A 157 -12.19 -2.63 7.05
C LYS A 157 -11.03 -2.01 7.87
N GLU A 158 -11.09 -0.75 8.22
CA GLU A 158 -10.06 -0.04 8.98
C GLU A 158 -9.74 -0.69 10.34
N LYS A 159 -10.70 -1.43 10.91
CA LYS A 159 -10.51 -2.14 12.18
C LYS A 159 -9.54 -3.32 12.07
N CYS A 160 -9.15 -3.74 10.87
CA CYS A 160 -8.15 -4.78 10.69
C CYS A 160 -6.82 -4.47 11.38
N LEU A 161 -6.47 -3.19 11.52
CA LEU A 161 -5.19 -2.73 12.10
C LEU A 161 -4.97 -3.22 13.54
N VAL A 162 -6.02 -3.39 14.33
CA VAL A 162 -5.89 -3.82 15.75
C VAL A 162 -5.42 -5.26 15.89
N TYR A 163 -5.52 -6.04 14.82
CA TYR A 163 -5.11 -7.45 14.80
C TYR A 163 -3.66 -7.63 14.34
N PHE A 164 -3.06 -6.64 13.65
CA PHE A 164 -1.74 -6.80 13.06
C PHE A 164 -0.63 -6.64 14.09
N ARG A 165 0.31 -7.57 14.06
CA ARG A 165 1.60 -7.50 14.76
C ARG A 165 2.69 -7.52 13.71
N GLY A 166 3.41 -6.41 13.56
CA GLY A 166 4.42 -6.31 12.52
C GLY A 166 4.91 -4.88 12.30
N MET A 167 5.71 -4.73 11.28
CA MET A 167 6.19 -3.45 10.78
C MET A 167 5.66 -3.27 9.36
N PHE A 168 4.92 -2.20 9.08
CA PHE A 168 4.24 -2.06 7.81
C PHE A 168 3.95 -0.62 7.39
N GLY A 169 3.94 -0.45 6.07
CA GLY A 169 3.29 0.66 5.40
C GLY A 169 2.54 0.10 4.20
N PHE A 170 1.26 0.40 4.06
CA PHE A 170 0.47 -0.06 2.92
C PHE A 170 -0.62 0.91 2.51
N VAL A 171 -1.05 0.73 1.27
CA VAL A 171 -2.18 1.46 0.68
C VAL A 171 -3.12 0.44 0.06
N ILE A 172 -4.42 0.54 0.36
CA ILE A 172 -5.47 -0.29 -0.24
C ILE A 172 -6.46 0.62 -0.98
N TRP A 173 -6.68 0.34 -2.25
CA TRP A 173 -7.73 0.92 -3.08
C TRP A 173 -8.93 -0.01 -3.14
N ASP A 174 -10.10 0.44 -2.69
CA ASP A 174 -11.39 -0.23 -2.88
C ASP A 174 -12.07 0.36 -4.11
N LYS A 175 -12.07 -0.39 -5.23
CA LYS A 175 -12.67 0.05 -6.51
C LYS A 175 -14.18 0.27 -6.43
N GLN A 176 -14.86 -0.47 -5.57
CA GLN A 176 -16.31 -0.37 -5.44
C GLN A 176 -16.73 0.86 -4.64
N GLU A 177 -16.03 1.15 -3.56
CA GLU A 177 -16.31 2.30 -2.70
C GLU A 177 -15.56 3.56 -3.18
N GLU A 178 -14.67 3.43 -4.17
CA GLU A 178 -13.76 4.50 -4.63
C GLU A 178 -13.01 5.16 -3.46
N THR A 179 -12.49 4.34 -2.54
CA THR A 179 -11.83 4.81 -1.32
C THR A 179 -10.40 4.30 -1.23
N LEU A 180 -9.52 5.18 -0.75
CA LEU A 180 -8.13 4.86 -0.47
C LEU A 180 -7.94 4.73 1.04
N PHE A 181 -7.45 3.57 1.48
CA PHE A 181 -7.08 3.32 2.86
C PHE A 181 -5.57 3.22 2.98
N CYS A 182 -4.97 4.07 3.80
CA CYS A 182 -3.55 4.14 4.04
C CYS A 182 -3.25 3.80 5.49
N ALA A 183 -2.25 2.97 5.74
CA ALA A 183 -1.86 2.59 7.08
C ALA A 183 -0.34 2.46 7.25
N ARG A 184 0.11 2.74 8.46
CA ARG A 184 1.51 2.61 8.90
C ARG A 184 1.54 1.96 10.28
N ASP A 185 2.60 1.20 10.57
CA ASP A 185 2.79 0.58 11.89
C ASP A 185 2.90 1.60 13.02
N GLN A 186 2.59 1.15 14.24
CA GLN A 186 2.48 2.00 15.44
C GLN A 186 3.76 2.76 15.79
N PHE A 187 4.91 2.17 15.48
CA PHE A 187 6.22 2.75 15.79
C PHE A 187 6.80 3.55 14.62
N GLY A 188 6.12 3.53 13.46
CA GLY A 188 6.61 4.18 12.27
C GLY A 188 7.91 3.59 11.74
N ILE A 189 8.12 2.27 11.94
CA ILE A 189 9.32 1.57 11.45
C ILE A 189 9.40 1.65 9.92
N LYS A 190 8.26 1.46 9.26
CA LYS A 190 8.20 1.70 7.82
C LYS A 190 7.86 3.16 7.54
N PRO A 191 8.65 3.86 6.71
CA PRO A 191 8.34 5.24 6.35
C PRO A 191 7.07 5.31 5.50
N PHE A 192 6.30 6.39 5.67
CA PHE A 192 5.09 6.66 4.89
C PHE A 192 4.85 8.18 4.88
N TYR A 193 4.80 8.80 3.68
CA TYR A 193 4.71 10.25 3.48
C TYR A 193 3.65 10.60 2.43
#